data_764e6772c34d51c3dee63c02ed35892c
#
_entry.id   764e6772c34d51c3dee63c02ed35892c
#
_cell.length_a   1.000
_cell.length_b   1.000
_cell.length_c   1.000
_cell.angle_alpha   90.00
_cell.angle_beta   90.00
_cell.angle_gamma   90.00
#
_symmetry.space_group_name_H-M   'P 1'
#
loop_
_entity.id
_entity.type
_entity.pdbx_description
1 polymer ?
#
loop_
_entity_poly.entity_id
_entity_poly.type
_entity_poly.pdbx_seq_one_letter_code
_entity_poly.pdbx_strand_id
1 'polypeptide(L)'
;MKYASIFVLATLSLASCRSRQPQTPLETAPEAIKMPMYDVPHAALKSALRAASGDERSVGTLKVDFNGKSLSAKLDLRIRTQPEPLLWMDVADPLIGLKIGRARVYQDSVQGFIRLYRQYVNEPLSRLRSMGIDLQTEDARRLALGLPVLVPTTWSEAQWTPQDSLLIMSVREQRGAYEVLVEVAVAPSNPAVVKWQRISSKGQALFVRYTGDGGWIAEVPSQSAKAEFRVTQHTTGEVLSFPFELPSDYARISF
;
A
#
# COMPACT_ATOMS: atom_id res chain seq x y z
N MET A 1 26.04 -7.78 -1.00
CA MET A 1 25.31 -6.90 -1.93
C MET A 1 23.80 -7.22 -2.05
N LYS A 2 23.22 -8.13 -1.22
CA LYS A 2 21.82 -8.60 -1.38
C LYS A 2 20.77 -7.82 -0.56
N TYR A 3 21.16 -7.08 0.47
CA TYR A 3 20.21 -6.45 1.39
C TYR A 3 20.03 -4.93 1.21
N ALA A 4 20.89 -4.24 0.42
CA ALA A 4 20.65 -2.86 0.01
C ALA A 4 19.35 -2.71 -0.77
N SER A 5 18.95 -3.78 -1.45
CA SER A 5 17.67 -3.88 -2.13
C SER A 5 16.46 -4.00 -1.20
N ILE A 6 16.61 -4.35 0.10
CA ILE A 6 15.48 -4.66 0.98
C ILE A 6 14.69 -3.41 1.38
N PHE A 7 15.38 -2.32 1.69
CA PHE A 7 14.69 -1.07 2.09
C PHE A 7 14.14 -0.32 0.89
N VAL A 8 14.91 -0.39 -0.16
CA VAL A 8 14.55 0.10 -1.47
C VAL A 8 13.42 -0.74 -2.04
N LEU A 9 13.30 -1.99 -1.69
CA LEU A 9 12.38 -2.95 -2.27
C LEU A 9 11.05 -3.12 -1.52
N ALA A 10 10.94 -2.81 -0.26
CA ALA A 10 9.62 -2.46 0.29
C ALA A 10 9.08 -1.18 -0.38
N THR A 11 9.95 -0.38 -1.02
CA THR A 11 9.61 0.81 -1.80
C THR A 11 10.16 0.79 -3.24
N LEU A 12 11.03 -0.15 -3.65
CA LEU A 12 11.91 -0.02 -4.81
C LEU A 12 12.10 -1.24 -5.70
N SER A 13 11.29 -2.27 -5.63
CA SER A 13 11.32 -3.34 -6.65
C SER A 13 11.01 -2.85 -8.08
N LEU A 14 11.15 -1.58 -8.32
CA LEU A 14 10.51 -0.85 -9.39
C LEU A 14 11.48 -0.24 -10.41
N ALA A 15 12.75 -0.35 -10.21
CA ALA A 15 13.73 0.23 -11.15
C ALA A 15 14.53 -0.87 -11.84
N SER A 16 14.03 -1.43 -12.93
CA SER A 16 14.84 -1.86 -14.06
C SER A 16 14.06 -2.53 -15.18
N CYS A 17 14.42 -2.18 -16.40
CA CYS A 17 14.08 -2.75 -17.69
C CYS A 17 12.78 -2.29 -18.36
N ARG A 18 12.92 -1.25 -19.18
CA ARG A 18 12.09 -1.02 -20.38
C ARG A 18 12.19 -2.23 -21.31
N SER A 19 11.27 -3.18 -21.16
CA SER A 19 10.89 -4.09 -22.22
C SER A 19 9.60 -3.55 -22.81
N ARG A 20 9.61 -3.15 -24.08
CA ARG A 20 8.41 -2.87 -24.85
C ARG A 20 7.66 -4.19 -25.02
N GLN A 21 6.65 -4.43 -24.19
CA GLN A 21 5.64 -5.42 -24.51
C GLN A 21 4.61 -4.81 -25.46
N PRO A 22 4.13 -5.58 -26.45
CA PRO A 22 3.07 -5.13 -27.33
C PRO A 22 1.80 -4.89 -26.52
N GLN A 23 1.19 -3.72 -26.75
CA GLN A 23 -0.10 -3.38 -26.16
C GLN A 23 -1.15 -4.37 -26.68
N THR A 24 -1.63 -5.23 -25.80
CA THR A 24 -2.87 -5.99 -26.06
C THR A 24 -4.01 -4.97 -26.16
N PRO A 25 -4.89 -5.06 -27.17
CA PRO A 25 -6.02 -4.15 -27.29
C PRO A 25 -6.85 -4.18 -26.00
N LEU A 26 -7.25 -2.99 -25.51
CA LEU A 26 -8.21 -2.89 -24.41
C LEU A 26 -9.45 -3.69 -24.81
N GLU A 27 -9.67 -4.79 -24.12
CA GLU A 27 -10.90 -5.55 -24.21
C GLU A 27 -12.03 -4.60 -23.79
N THR A 28 -12.97 -4.41 -24.69
CA THR A 28 -14.13 -3.53 -24.52
C THR A 28 -14.83 -3.93 -23.23
N ALA A 29 -14.91 -3.02 -22.28
CA ALA A 29 -15.58 -3.28 -21.01
C ALA A 29 -17.01 -3.78 -21.28
N PRO A 30 -17.46 -4.87 -20.61
CA PRO A 30 -18.81 -5.35 -20.76
C PRO A 30 -19.80 -4.22 -20.43
N GLU A 31 -20.85 -4.08 -21.25
CA GLU A 31 -21.90 -3.07 -21.04
C GLU A 31 -22.41 -3.13 -19.61
N ALA A 32 -22.26 -2.01 -18.91
CA ALA A 32 -22.68 -1.88 -17.53
C ALA A 32 -24.20 -2.12 -17.45
N ILE A 33 -24.61 -3.26 -16.93
CA ILE A 33 -26.00 -3.52 -16.56
C ILE A 33 -26.34 -2.49 -15.49
N LYS A 34 -27.21 -1.52 -15.82
CA LYS A 34 -27.76 -0.58 -14.85
C LYS A 34 -28.58 -1.38 -13.84
N MET A 35 -27.95 -1.76 -12.73
CA MET A 35 -28.67 -2.39 -11.63
C MET A 35 -29.54 -1.37 -10.92
N PRO A 36 -30.76 -1.74 -10.49
CA PRO A 36 -31.61 -0.85 -9.71
C PRO A 36 -30.91 -0.53 -8.39
N MET A 37 -30.73 0.75 -8.18
CA MET A 37 -30.45 1.51 -6.97
C MET A 37 -30.06 0.71 -5.71
N TYR A 38 -28.78 0.33 -5.62
CA TYR A 38 -28.19 -0.13 -4.36
C TYR A 38 -27.55 1.03 -3.62
N ASP A 39 -28.33 1.90 -3.01
CA ASP A 39 -27.81 2.92 -2.09
C ASP A 39 -27.17 2.31 -0.83
N VAL A 40 -27.63 1.12 -0.47
CA VAL A 40 -27.21 0.42 0.75
C VAL A 40 -25.73 -0.03 0.71
N PRO A 41 -25.22 -0.66 -0.35
CA PRO A 41 -23.80 -1.04 -0.40
C PRO A 41 -22.86 0.16 -0.35
N HIS A 42 -23.22 1.23 -1.02
CA HIS A 42 -22.45 2.45 -1.12
C HIS A 42 -22.27 3.13 0.25
N ALA A 43 -23.36 3.35 0.98
CA ALA A 43 -23.31 3.94 2.32
C ALA A 43 -22.54 3.09 3.32
N ALA A 44 -22.76 1.76 3.31
CA ALA A 44 -22.07 0.83 4.18
C ALA A 44 -20.56 0.79 3.91
N LEU A 45 -20.18 0.69 2.64
CA LEU A 45 -18.75 0.71 2.26
C LEU A 45 -18.10 2.05 2.61
N LYS A 46 -18.75 3.16 2.30
CA LYS A 46 -18.24 4.50 2.62
C LYS A 46 -18.06 4.70 4.12
N SER A 47 -19.00 4.23 4.93
CA SER A 47 -18.90 4.23 6.39
C SER A 47 -17.73 3.38 6.86
N ALA A 48 -17.59 2.15 6.36
CA ALA A 48 -16.51 1.25 6.72
C ALA A 48 -15.12 1.81 6.33
N LEU A 49 -14.99 2.38 5.13
CA LEU A 49 -13.74 2.99 4.68
C LEU A 49 -13.37 4.22 5.50
N ARG A 50 -14.36 5.01 5.96
CA ARG A 50 -14.14 6.15 6.85
C ARG A 50 -13.83 5.73 8.28
N ALA A 51 -14.58 4.78 8.84
CA ALA A 51 -14.33 4.25 10.18
C ALA A 51 -12.92 3.64 10.30
N ALA A 52 -12.45 3.01 9.22
CA ALA A 52 -11.10 2.48 9.13
C ALA A 52 -10.03 3.57 8.97
N SER A 53 -10.38 4.85 8.86
CA SER A 53 -9.40 5.94 8.68
C SER A 53 -8.49 6.16 9.89
N GLY A 54 -8.84 5.57 11.03
CA GLY A 54 -7.97 5.49 12.20
C GLY A 54 -7.48 6.87 12.65
N ASP A 55 -8.38 7.68 13.24
CA ASP A 55 -8.01 8.95 13.87
C ASP A 55 -7.15 8.76 15.13
N GLU A 56 -6.76 7.51 15.39
CA GLU A 56 -6.01 7.16 16.59
C GLU A 56 -4.53 6.88 16.31
N ARG A 57 -3.71 7.19 17.30
CA ARG A 57 -2.33 6.75 17.33
C ARG A 57 -2.27 5.25 17.47
N SER A 58 -1.49 4.58 16.64
CA SER A 58 -1.39 3.12 16.66
C SER A 58 0.05 2.65 16.65
N VAL A 59 0.28 1.55 17.37
CA VAL A 59 1.50 0.75 17.29
C VAL A 59 1.13 -0.63 16.80
N GLY A 60 1.87 -1.13 15.83
CA GLY A 60 1.69 -2.49 15.33
C GLY A 60 3.02 -3.20 15.17
N THR A 61 2.98 -4.53 15.29
CA THR A 61 4.08 -5.40 14.86
C THR A 61 3.57 -6.28 13.74
N LEU A 62 4.29 -6.28 12.63
CA LEU A 62 3.95 -7.04 11.44
C LEU A 62 5.06 -8.03 11.13
N LYS A 63 4.68 -9.23 10.74
CA LYS A 63 5.57 -10.13 10.00
C LYS A 63 5.34 -9.91 8.52
N VAL A 64 6.40 -9.73 7.76
CA VAL A 64 6.35 -9.51 6.32
C VAL A 64 7.18 -10.56 5.62
N ASP A 65 6.55 -11.27 4.68
CA ASP A 65 7.22 -12.14 3.72
C ASP A 65 7.21 -11.44 2.36
N PHE A 66 8.37 -10.95 1.96
CA PHE A 66 8.54 -10.23 0.70
C PHE A 66 9.17 -11.13 -0.34
N ASN A 67 8.57 -11.20 -1.51
CA ASN A 67 9.07 -11.90 -2.68
C ASN A 67 9.06 -10.98 -3.90
N GLY A 68 10.22 -10.77 -4.47
CA GLY A 68 10.42 -9.98 -5.67
C GLY A 68 11.42 -10.62 -6.62
N LYS A 69 11.54 -10.05 -7.81
CA LYS A 69 12.38 -10.60 -8.91
C LYS A 69 13.83 -10.95 -8.50
N SER A 70 14.44 -10.11 -7.67
CA SER A 70 15.86 -10.19 -7.31
C SER A 70 16.09 -10.41 -5.83
N LEU A 71 15.02 -10.41 -5.02
CA LEU A 71 15.12 -10.49 -3.58
C LEU A 71 13.90 -11.13 -2.97
N SER A 72 14.15 -12.02 -1.99
CA SER A 72 13.14 -12.50 -1.05
C SER A 72 13.64 -12.28 0.36
N ALA A 73 12.80 -11.81 1.25
CA ALA A 73 13.15 -11.52 2.63
C ALA A 73 11.96 -11.70 3.58
N LYS A 74 12.24 -12.23 4.75
CA LYS A 74 11.30 -12.21 5.90
C LYS A 74 11.74 -11.13 6.85
N LEU A 75 10.80 -10.30 7.31
CA LEU A 75 11.08 -9.13 8.12
C LEU A 75 10.08 -9.02 9.27
N ASP A 76 10.55 -8.55 10.41
CA ASP A 76 9.71 -8.05 11.47
C ASP A 76 9.67 -6.52 11.41
N LEU A 77 8.48 -5.96 11.26
CA LEU A 77 8.26 -4.52 11.23
C LEU A 77 7.54 -4.09 12.51
N ARG A 78 8.11 -3.14 13.21
CA ARG A 78 7.39 -2.37 14.22
C ARG A 78 6.96 -1.05 13.61
N ILE A 79 5.66 -0.83 13.49
CA ILE A 79 5.09 0.39 12.93
C ILE A 79 4.51 1.28 14.02
N ARG A 80 4.54 2.59 13.78
CA ARG A 80 3.86 3.60 14.57
C ARG A 80 3.21 4.60 13.62
N THR A 81 1.96 4.95 13.91
CA THR A 81 1.21 5.92 13.12
C THR A 81 0.50 6.92 14.03
N GLN A 82 0.11 8.06 13.49
CA GLN A 82 -0.73 9.06 14.14
C GLN A 82 -1.71 9.70 13.14
N PRO A 83 -2.76 10.41 13.60
CA PRO A 83 -3.77 11.05 12.74
C PRO A 83 -3.19 12.03 11.72
N GLU A 84 -2.23 12.87 12.14
CA GLU A 84 -1.40 13.60 11.17
C GLU A 84 -0.59 12.57 10.38
N PRO A 85 -0.73 12.52 9.02
CA PRO A 85 -0.23 11.40 8.26
C PRO A 85 1.27 11.17 8.45
N LEU A 86 1.58 10.24 9.31
CA LEU A 86 2.94 9.78 9.61
C LEU A 86 2.94 8.27 9.76
N LEU A 87 3.77 7.62 8.99
CA LEU A 87 4.12 6.21 9.14
C LEU A 87 5.60 6.11 9.51
N TRP A 88 5.89 5.57 10.67
CA TRP A 88 7.23 5.29 11.14
C TRP A 88 7.42 3.77 11.28
N MET A 89 8.58 3.27 10.89
CA MET A 89 8.87 1.83 10.86
C MET A 89 10.29 1.55 11.36
N ASP A 90 10.43 0.60 12.30
CA ASP A 90 11.67 -0.13 12.56
C ASP A 90 11.60 -1.48 11.86
N VAL A 91 12.68 -1.87 11.22
CA VAL A 91 12.80 -3.14 10.48
C VAL A 91 13.85 -4.00 11.15
N ALA A 92 13.51 -5.25 11.43
CA ALA A 92 14.40 -6.22 12.03
C ALA A 92 14.39 -7.55 11.27
N ASP A 93 15.49 -8.29 11.43
CA ASP A 93 15.55 -9.69 11.03
C ASP A 93 14.75 -10.54 12.02
N PRO A 94 13.83 -11.40 11.57
CA PRO A 94 12.96 -12.16 12.45
C PRO A 94 13.67 -13.30 13.19
N LEU A 95 14.85 -13.74 12.75
CA LEU A 95 15.57 -14.86 13.35
C LEU A 95 16.46 -14.42 14.50
N ILE A 96 17.17 -13.31 14.33
CA ILE A 96 18.16 -12.84 15.31
C ILE A 96 17.78 -11.52 15.97
N GLY A 97 16.65 -10.91 15.58
CA GLY A 97 16.17 -9.64 16.12
C GLY A 97 17.06 -8.44 15.77
N LEU A 98 18.01 -8.62 14.86
CA LEU A 98 18.93 -7.55 14.46
C LEU A 98 18.16 -6.43 13.75
N LYS A 99 18.29 -5.20 14.23
CA LYS A 99 17.70 -4.03 13.59
C LYS A 99 18.41 -3.73 12.28
N ILE A 100 17.73 -4.00 11.17
CA ILE A 100 18.25 -3.79 9.81
C ILE A 100 18.23 -2.31 9.45
N GLY A 101 17.17 -1.59 9.83
CA GLY A 101 17.03 -0.19 9.47
C GLY A 101 15.79 0.46 10.06
N ARG A 102 15.57 1.69 9.64
CA ARG A 102 14.42 2.51 10.04
C ARG A 102 13.94 3.33 8.87
N ALA A 103 12.63 3.55 8.78
CA ALA A 103 12.04 4.45 7.80
C ALA A 103 10.90 5.27 8.39
N ARG A 104 10.60 6.38 7.73
CA ARG A 104 9.36 7.13 7.92
C ARG A 104 8.83 7.64 6.59
N VAL A 105 7.51 7.73 6.51
CA VAL A 105 6.79 8.44 5.44
C VAL A 105 6.04 9.59 6.10
N TYR A 106 6.34 10.79 5.68
CA TYR A 106 5.81 12.01 6.28
C TYR A 106 5.86 13.16 5.27
N GLN A 107 4.81 13.97 5.20
CA GLN A 107 4.71 15.13 4.30
C GLN A 107 5.11 14.78 2.85
N ASP A 108 4.56 13.69 2.34
CA ASP A 108 4.84 13.18 0.99
C ASP A 108 6.31 12.92 0.68
N SER A 109 7.09 12.62 1.71
CA SER A 109 8.48 12.18 1.60
C SER A 109 8.70 10.81 2.23
N VAL A 110 9.62 10.05 1.67
CA VAL A 110 10.16 8.81 2.22
C VAL A 110 11.57 9.07 2.70
N GLN A 111 11.80 8.80 3.97
CA GLN A 111 13.12 8.85 4.57
C GLN A 111 13.42 7.52 5.22
N GLY A 112 14.63 7.02 5.06
CA GLY A 112 15.02 5.76 5.67
C GLY A 112 16.51 5.51 5.59
N PHE A 113 17.00 4.59 6.43
CA PHE A 113 18.37 4.14 6.39
C PHE A 113 18.50 2.65 6.64
N ILE A 114 19.52 2.05 6.05
CA ILE A 114 19.89 0.64 6.20
C ILE A 114 21.24 0.59 6.90
N ARG A 115 21.26 0.01 8.11
CA ARG A 115 22.46 -0.05 8.94
C ARG A 115 23.59 -0.87 8.33
N LEU A 116 23.24 -2.04 7.80
CA LEU A 116 24.22 -2.98 7.26
C LEU A 116 25.04 -2.40 6.11
N TYR A 117 24.43 -1.56 5.29
CA TYR A 117 25.09 -0.97 4.12
C TYR A 117 25.53 0.48 4.33
N ARG A 118 25.22 1.05 5.50
CA ARG A 118 25.45 2.47 5.78
C ARG A 118 24.91 3.37 4.66
N GLN A 119 23.65 3.09 4.27
CA GLN A 119 22.98 3.81 3.21
C GLN A 119 21.69 4.45 3.72
N TYR A 120 21.33 5.60 3.16
CA TYR A 120 20.06 6.23 3.44
C TYR A 120 19.37 6.71 2.18
N VAL A 121 18.04 6.83 2.27
CA VAL A 121 17.16 7.43 1.27
C VAL A 121 16.47 8.65 1.88
N ASN A 122 16.32 9.69 1.08
CA ASN A 122 15.54 10.88 1.40
C ASN A 122 14.97 11.43 0.10
N GLU A 123 13.78 10.96 -0.28
CA GLU A 123 13.16 11.23 -1.57
C GLU A 123 11.68 11.59 -1.40
N PRO A 124 11.12 12.44 -2.27
CA PRO A 124 9.69 12.69 -2.27
C PRO A 124 8.93 11.43 -2.74
N LEU A 125 7.75 11.19 -2.16
CA LEU A 125 6.84 10.10 -2.60
C LEU A 125 6.48 10.23 -4.09
N SER A 126 6.49 11.44 -4.63
CA SER A 126 6.26 11.68 -6.05
C SER A 126 7.25 10.95 -6.97
N ARG A 127 8.43 10.57 -6.46
CA ARG A 127 9.34 9.68 -7.18
C ARG A 127 8.74 8.31 -7.46
N LEU A 128 7.91 7.79 -6.57
CA LEU A 128 7.20 6.53 -6.79
C LEU A 128 6.19 6.64 -7.95
N ARG A 129 5.73 7.84 -8.29
CA ARG A 129 4.86 8.08 -9.46
C ARG A 129 5.51 7.69 -10.78
N SER A 130 6.83 7.88 -10.90
CA SER A 130 7.57 7.43 -12.08
C SER A 130 7.49 5.93 -12.30
N MET A 131 7.18 5.19 -11.25
CA MET A 131 6.98 3.76 -11.23
C MET A 131 5.52 3.35 -11.44
N GLY A 132 4.63 4.32 -11.73
CA GLY A 132 3.22 4.09 -12.03
C GLY A 132 2.30 3.98 -10.82
N ILE A 133 2.80 4.22 -9.62
CA ILE A 133 2.00 4.17 -8.38
C ILE A 133 1.99 5.56 -7.74
N ASP A 134 0.84 6.22 -7.74
CA ASP A 134 0.66 7.50 -7.06
C ASP A 134 0.08 7.27 -5.66
N LEU A 135 0.97 7.03 -4.70
CA LEU A 135 0.62 6.91 -3.28
C LEU A 135 0.95 8.20 -2.54
N GLN A 136 0.06 8.60 -1.66
CA GLN A 136 0.27 9.66 -0.67
C GLN A 136 0.70 9.05 0.67
N THR A 137 1.13 9.87 1.62
CA THR A 137 1.50 9.41 2.96
C THR A 137 0.37 8.65 3.64
N GLU A 138 -0.87 9.09 3.47
CA GLU A 138 -2.04 8.41 4.02
C GLU A 138 -2.24 7.03 3.40
N ASP A 139 -2.05 6.87 2.10
CA ASP A 139 -2.17 5.57 1.44
C ASP A 139 -1.12 4.58 1.96
N ALA A 140 0.11 5.03 2.16
CA ALA A 140 1.18 4.21 2.73
C ALA A 140 0.86 3.81 4.18
N ARG A 141 0.32 4.75 4.98
CA ARG A 141 -0.13 4.49 6.35
C ARG A 141 -1.24 3.44 6.39
N ARG A 142 -2.25 3.60 5.55
CA ARG A 142 -3.38 2.67 5.43
C ARG A 142 -2.91 1.28 5.01
N LEU A 143 -2.03 1.19 4.01
CA LEU A 143 -1.46 -0.08 3.59
C LEU A 143 -0.72 -0.78 4.74
N ALA A 144 0.09 -0.03 5.49
CA ALA A 144 0.84 -0.59 6.62
C ALA A 144 -0.07 -1.06 7.76
N LEU A 145 -1.27 -0.51 7.90
CA LEU A 145 -2.28 -0.92 8.87
C LEU A 145 -3.23 -2.02 8.35
N GLY A 146 -3.06 -2.48 7.12
CA GLY A 146 -3.99 -3.44 6.50
C GLY A 146 -5.37 -2.86 6.21
N LEU A 147 -5.47 -1.55 6.07
CA LEU A 147 -6.69 -0.83 5.72
C LEU A 147 -6.80 -0.65 4.20
N PRO A 148 -8.00 -0.46 3.66
CA PRO A 148 -8.17 -0.11 2.26
C PRO A 148 -7.34 1.12 1.90
N VAL A 149 -6.45 0.97 0.91
CA VAL A 149 -5.37 1.94 0.64
C VAL A 149 -5.93 3.24 0.09
N LEU A 150 -6.77 3.17 -0.92
CA LEU A 150 -7.41 4.34 -1.50
C LEU A 150 -8.88 4.42 -1.09
N VAL A 151 -9.25 5.55 -0.51
CA VAL A 151 -10.65 5.89 -0.29
C VAL A 151 -11.06 6.82 -1.43
N PRO A 152 -12.02 6.42 -2.27
CA PRO A 152 -12.50 7.28 -3.34
C PRO A 152 -13.00 8.62 -2.79
N THR A 153 -12.65 9.70 -3.47
CA THR A 153 -13.16 11.04 -3.17
C THR A 153 -14.47 11.31 -3.91
N THR A 154 -14.59 10.77 -5.13
CA THR A 154 -15.72 10.98 -6.05
C THR A 154 -16.66 9.77 -6.07
N TRP A 155 -17.51 9.67 -5.07
CA TRP A 155 -18.42 8.53 -4.93
C TRP A 155 -19.60 8.55 -5.91
N SER A 156 -19.99 9.71 -6.40
CA SER A 156 -21.11 9.87 -7.34
C SER A 156 -20.88 9.22 -8.70
N GLU A 157 -19.62 8.98 -9.04
CA GLU A 157 -19.20 8.35 -10.32
C GLU A 157 -18.88 6.86 -10.16
N ALA A 158 -19.06 6.31 -8.96
CA ALA A 158 -18.78 4.92 -8.69
C ALA A 158 -19.78 4.01 -9.43
N GLN A 159 -19.24 3.05 -10.17
CA GLN A 159 -20.00 2.01 -10.86
C GLN A 159 -19.91 0.71 -10.09
N TRP A 160 -21.01 -0.02 -9.99
CA TRP A 160 -21.07 -1.31 -9.34
C TRP A 160 -21.32 -2.42 -10.36
N THR A 161 -20.50 -3.44 -10.33
CA THR A 161 -20.61 -4.60 -11.22
C THR A 161 -20.58 -5.87 -10.38
N PRO A 162 -21.57 -6.75 -10.49
CA PRO A 162 -21.51 -8.08 -9.90
C PRO A 162 -20.50 -8.92 -10.68
N GLN A 163 -19.60 -9.57 -9.97
CA GLN A 163 -18.66 -10.51 -10.54
C GLN A 163 -18.48 -11.69 -9.60
N ASP A 164 -18.79 -12.89 -10.08
CA ASP A 164 -18.81 -14.11 -9.26
C ASP A 164 -19.71 -13.95 -8.02
N SER A 165 -19.14 -14.06 -6.83
CA SER A 165 -19.84 -13.88 -5.55
C SER A 165 -19.59 -12.53 -4.91
N LEU A 166 -19.03 -11.55 -5.63
CA LEU A 166 -18.63 -10.24 -5.13
C LEU A 166 -19.36 -9.11 -5.85
N LEU A 167 -19.45 -7.97 -5.18
CA LEU A 167 -19.78 -6.70 -5.80
C LEU A 167 -18.48 -5.89 -5.95
N ILE A 168 -18.19 -5.47 -7.16
CA ILE A 168 -17.02 -4.65 -7.46
C ILE A 168 -17.48 -3.22 -7.69
N MET A 169 -17.00 -2.32 -6.85
CA MET A 169 -17.10 -0.88 -7.06
C MET A 169 -15.90 -0.43 -7.89
N SER A 170 -16.13 0.31 -8.94
CA SER A 170 -15.09 0.92 -9.76
C SER A 170 -15.29 2.42 -9.82
N VAL A 171 -14.24 3.18 -9.60
CA VAL A 171 -14.26 4.64 -9.73
C VAL A 171 -12.97 5.13 -10.38
N ARG A 172 -13.09 6.13 -11.28
CA ARG A 172 -11.96 6.82 -11.87
C ARG A 172 -11.76 8.16 -11.17
N GLU A 173 -10.55 8.44 -10.80
CA GLU A 173 -10.19 9.67 -10.10
C GLU A 173 -8.99 10.33 -10.75
N GLN A 174 -9.00 11.65 -10.81
CA GLN A 174 -7.83 12.42 -11.14
C GLN A 174 -6.99 12.66 -9.89
N ARG A 175 -5.76 12.16 -9.86
CA ARG A 175 -4.79 12.40 -8.80
C ARG A 175 -3.57 13.12 -9.36
N GLY A 176 -3.51 14.43 -9.16
CA GLY A 176 -2.52 15.28 -9.79
C GLY A 176 -2.59 15.17 -11.33
N ALA A 177 -1.49 14.77 -11.97
CA ALA A 177 -1.41 14.58 -13.42
C ALA A 177 -1.83 13.18 -13.90
N TYR A 178 -2.34 12.32 -13.03
CA TYR A 178 -2.63 10.92 -13.35
C TYR A 178 -4.11 10.60 -13.13
N GLU A 179 -4.69 9.87 -14.09
CA GLU A 179 -5.95 9.17 -13.86
C GLU A 179 -5.64 7.85 -13.16
N VAL A 180 -6.37 7.57 -12.10
CA VAL A 180 -6.28 6.34 -11.31
C VAL A 180 -7.63 5.65 -11.34
N LEU A 181 -7.65 4.37 -11.69
CA LEU A 181 -8.79 3.50 -11.52
C LEU A 181 -8.68 2.78 -10.17
N VAL A 182 -9.67 2.99 -9.32
CA VAL A 182 -9.80 2.29 -8.03
C VAL A 182 -10.93 1.28 -8.13
N GLU A 183 -10.63 0.03 -7.85
CA GLU A 183 -11.61 -1.04 -7.78
C GLU A 183 -11.61 -1.62 -6.36
N VAL A 184 -12.78 -1.80 -5.79
CA VAL A 184 -12.97 -2.34 -4.44
C VAL A 184 -14.00 -3.45 -4.49
N ALA A 185 -13.61 -4.66 -4.12
CA ALA A 185 -14.49 -5.80 -4.06
C ALA A 185 -15.00 -6.04 -2.63
N VAL A 186 -16.30 -6.21 -2.50
CA VAL A 186 -16.97 -6.48 -1.23
C VAL A 186 -17.90 -7.70 -1.36
N ALA A 187 -18.20 -8.34 -0.24
CA ALA A 187 -19.22 -9.36 -0.20
C ALA A 187 -20.61 -8.71 -0.27
N PRO A 188 -21.54 -9.18 -1.12
CA PRO A 188 -22.91 -8.61 -1.18
C PRO A 188 -23.65 -8.66 0.16
N SER A 189 -23.41 -9.73 0.94
CA SER A 189 -24.01 -9.91 2.25
C SER A 189 -23.45 -8.99 3.35
N ASN A 190 -22.25 -8.44 3.15
CA ASN A 190 -21.61 -7.49 4.06
C ASN A 190 -20.69 -6.53 3.30
N PRO A 191 -21.26 -5.46 2.69
CA PRO A 191 -20.49 -4.50 1.92
C PRO A 191 -19.48 -3.68 2.73
N ALA A 192 -19.55 -3.75 4.07
CA ALA A 192 -18.56 -3.12 4.94
C ALA A 192 -17.20 -3.87 4.94
N VAL A 193 -17.17 -5.12 4.47
CA VAL A 193 -15.96 -5.95 4.46
C VAL A 193 -15.33 -5.95 3.08
N VAL A 194 -14.24 -5.22 2.94
CA VAL A 194 -13.42 -5.24 1.71
C VAL A 194 -12.69 -6.57 1.60
N LYS A 195 -12.83 -7.23 0.45
CA LYS A 195 -12.14 -8.48 0.14
C LYS A 195 -10.82 -8.24 -0.58
N TRP A 196 -10.84 -7.35 -1.54
CA TRP A 196 -9.64 -6.90 -2.21
C TRP A 196 -9.82 -5.48 -2.77
N GLN A 197 -8.71 -4.86 -3.08
CA GLN A 197 -8.66 -3.56 -3.74
C GLN A 197 -7.60 -3.61 -4.84
N ARG A 198 -7.90 -3.00 -5.98
CA ARG A 198 -6.97 -2.80 -7.08
C ARG A 198 -6.90 -1.32 -7.40
N ILE A 199 -5.69 -0.83 -7.52
CA ILE A 199 -5.39 0.54 -7.89
C ILE A 199 -4.54 0.48 -9.13
N SER A 200 -5.01 1.04 -10.23
CA SER A 200 -4.28 0.99 -11.48
C SER A 200 -4.16 2.36 -12.13
N SER A 201 -3.00 2.62 -12.71
CA SER A 201 -2.68 3.82 -13.46
C SER A 201 -1.59 3.52 -14.49
N LYS A 202 -1.73 4.02 -15.71
CA LYS A 202 -0.72 3.91 -16.78
C LYS A 202 -0.14 2.49 -16.98
N GLY A 203 -0.99 1.47 -16.92
CA GLY A 203 -0.56 0.09 -17.12
C GLY A 203 0.13 -0.57 -15.92
N GLN A 204 0.25 0.14 -14.81
CA GLN A 204 0.70 -0.41 -13.54
C GLN A 204 -0.49 -0.67 -12.63
N ALA A 205 -0.37 -1.65 -11.76
CA ALA A 205 -1.40 -1.94 -10.77
C ALA A 205 -0.77 -2.35 -9.44
N LEU A 206 -1.35 -1.85 -8.35
CA LEU A 206 -1.19 -2.39 -7.00
C LEU A 206 -2.46 -3.17 -6.68
N PHE A 207 -2.32 -4.41 -6.30
CA PHE A 207 -3.40 -5.27 -5.87
C PHE A 207 -3.23 -5.59 -4.38
N VAL A 208 -4.25 -5.34 -3.59
CA VAL A 208 -4.25 -5.63 -2.14
C VAL A 208 -5.41 -6.55 -1.83
N ARG A 209 -5.12 -7.72 -1.26
CA ARG A 209 -6.12 -8.70 -0.85
C ARG A 209 -6.08 -8.88 0.67
N TYR A 210 -7.24 -8.84 1.31
CA TYR A 210 -7.39 -8.97 2.75
C TYR A 210 -7.77 -10.41 3.09
N THR A 211 -7.03 -11.06 3.99
CA THR A 211 -7.13 -12.50 4.26
C THR A 211 -8.15 -12.86 5.33
N GLY A 212 -8.75 -11.86 5.98
CA GLY A 212 -9.81 -12.09 6.99
C GLY A 212 -9.32 -12.48 8.39
N ASP A 213 -8.06 -12.88 8.52
CA ASP A 213 -7.38 -13.21 9.77
C ASP A 213 -6.51 -12.05 10.31
N GLY A 214 -6.75 -10.83 9.81
CA GLY A 214 -5.95 -9.64 10.11
C GLY A 214 -4.68 -9.51 9.26
N GLY A 215 -4.52 -10.37 8.25
CA GLY A 215 -3.44 -10.29 7.28
C GLY A 215 -3.89 -9.65 5.95
N TRP A 216 -2.92 -9.27 5.15
CA TRP A 216 -3.16 -8.84 3.77
C TRP A 216 -1.96 -9.14 2.88
N ILE A 217 -2.22 -9.17 1.60
CA ILE A 217 -1.23 -9.42 0.57
C ILE A 217 -1.25 -8.23 -0.37
N ALA A 218 -0.10 -7.62 -0.60
CA ALA A 218 0.09 -6.56 -1.59
C ALA A 218 0.94 -7.08 -2.74
N GLU A 219 0.48 -6.88 -3.96
CA GLU A 219 1.14 -7.35 -5.18
C GLU A 219 1.26 -6.23 -6.21
N VAL A 220 2.42 -6.15 -6.85
CA VAL A 220 2.67 -5.31 -8.02
C VAL A 220 3.09 -6.23 -9.18
N PRO A 221 2.12 -6.77 -9.96
CA PRO A 221 2.38 -7.82 -10.94
C PRO A 221 3.42 -7.44 -11.98
N SER A 222 3.41 -6.21 -12.46
CA SER A 222 4.40 -5.69 -13.43
C SER A 222 5.85 -5.75 -12.93
N GLN A 223 6.03 -5.82 -11.62
CA GLN A 223 7.34 -5.91 -10.96
C GLN A 223 7.64 -7.32 -10.46
N SER A 224 6.69 -8.25 -10.61
CA SER A 224 6.75 -9.57 -9.97
C SER A 224 7.02 -9.47 -8.46
N ALA A 225 6.47 -8.43 -7.83
CA ALA A 225 6.67 -8.14 -6.41
C ALA A 225 5.40 -8.50 -5.63
N LYS A 226 5.59 -9.21 -4.54
CA LYS A 226 4.54 -9.62 -3.60
C LYS A 226 5.04 -9.45 -2.18
N ALA A 227 4.21 -8.91 -1.32
CA ALA A 227 4.45 -8.85 0.11
C ALA A 227 3.23 -9.39 0.87
N GLU A 228 3.45 -10.34 1.74
CA GLU A 228 2.44 -10.87 2.65
C GLU A 228 2.67 -10.29 4.03
N PHE A 229 1.63 -9.69 4.59
CA PHE A 229 1.65 -9.04 5.89
C PHE A 229 0.77 -9.80 6.87
N ARG A 230 1.25 -9.96 8.09
CA ARG A 230 0.48 -10.53 9.19
C ARG A 230 0.68 -9.68 10.43
N VAL A 231 -0.41 -9.15 10.97
CA VAL A 231 -0.40 -8.44 12.26
C VAL A 231 -0.17 -9.45 13.38
N THR A 232 0.81 -9.19 14.21
CA THR A 232 1.07 -10.01 15.42
C THR A 232 0.66 -9.29 16.69
N GLN A 233 0.68 -7.96 16.66
CA GLN A 233 0.25 -7.12 17.78
C GLN A 233 -0.24 -5.77 17.24
N HIS A 234 -1.30 -5.23 17.84
CA HIS A 234 -1.80 -3.89 17.55
C HIS A 234 -2.36 -3.26 18.82
N THR A 235 -1.96 -2.03 19.11
CA THR A 235 -2.48 -1.21 20.21
C THR A 235 -2.76 0.19 19.74
N THR A 236 -3.74 0.84 20.36
CA THR A 236 -4.16 2.22 20.05
C THR A 236 -4.15 3.10 21.31
N GLY A 237 -4.18 4.41 21.11
CA GLY A 237 -4.32 5.38 22.21
C GLY A 237 -3.05 5.68 23.01
N GLU A 238 -1.91 5.10 22.67
CA GLU A 238 -0.64 5.35 23.36
C GLU A 238 -0.02 6.70 22.99
N VAL A 239 0.72 7.28 23.93
CA VAL A 239 1.60 8.43 23.63
C VAL A 239 2.83 7.90 22.90
N LEU A 240 2.97 8.25 21.63
CA LEU A 240 4.03 7.73 20.77
C LEU A 240 5.15 8.75 20.57
N SER A 241 6.36 8.27 20.55
CA SER A 241 7.52 8.99 20.03
C SER A 241 7.90 8.44 18.66
N PHE A 242 8.43 9.30 17.80
CA PHE A 242 8.82 8.96 16.42
C PHE A 242 10.29 9.34 16.19
N PRO A 243 11.24 8.75 16.94
CA PRO A 243 12.64 9.12 16.86
C PRO A 243 13.20 8.75 15.48
N PHE A 244 13.61 9.77 14.73
CA PHE A 244 14.16 9.58 13.41
C PHE A 244 15.23 10.62 13.09
N GLU A 245 16.44 10.14 12.89
CA GLU A 245 17.57 10.93 12.42
C GLU A 245 18.26 10.15 11.32
N LEU A 246 18.59 10.83 10.23
CA LEU A 246 19.43 10.26 9.18
C LEU A 246 20.88 10.29 9.63
N PRO A 247 21.59 9.16 9.64
CA PRO A 247 23.00 9.14 10.00
C PRO A 247 23.83 9.96 9.01
N SER A 248 24.64 10.89 9.50
CA SER A 248 25.44 11.80 8.68
C SER A 248 26.58 11.13 7.93
N ASP A 249 26.98 9.94 8.38
CA ASP A 249 28.10 9.15 7.85
C ASP A 249 27.64 8.06 6.85
N TYR A 250 26.35 8.05 6.50
CA TYR A 250 25.80 7.09 5.52
C TYR A 250 25.77 7.69 4.11
N ALA A 251 25.99 6.84 3.12
CA ALA A 251 25.90 7.22 1.71
C ALA A 251 24.43 7.39 1.28
N ARG A 252 24.11 8.48 0.60
CA ARG A 252 22.79 8.67 0.02
C ARG A 252 22.62 7.77 -1.18
N ILE A 253 21.45 7.11 -1.27
CA ILE A 253 20.99 6.39 -2.45
C ILE A 253 19.69 7.03 -2.95
N SER A 254 19.50 7.05 -4.25
CA SER A 254 18.26 7.48 -4.92
C SER A 254 17.60 6.29 -5.61
N PHE A 255 16.30 6.41 -5.85
CA PHE A 255 15.52 5.41 -6.59
C PHE A 255 15.63 5.65 -8.10
#